data_a16cbe2189ae8c8c617477f2bb027a32
#
_entry.id   a16cbe2189ae8c8c617477f2bb027a32
#
_cell.length_a   1.000
_cell.length_b   1.000
_cell.length_c   1.000
_cell.angle_alpha   90.00
_cell.angle_beta   90.00
_cell.angle_gamma   90.00
#
_symmetry.space_group_name_H-M   'P 1'
#
loop_
_entity.id
_entity.type
_entity.pdbx_description
1 polymer ?
#
loop_
_entity_poly.entity_id
_entity_poly.type
_entity_poly.pdbx_seq_one_letter_code
_entity_poly.pdbx_strand_id
1 'polypeptide(L)'
;MMKRNLLFITAFTGYVLFIACNRHVTRIDPSEQVDISGRWNNTDSRLVAEDMTKTILGAKWLTDHMAAKNGQRPVVIVGFVTNKSHEHIEAETFVKDVEQSFITSQRVRLVQGGKKREELRAEKADQQTNATVSSMKKFGMEQGADYILQGSINSIVDSHKRKKVTYYQVNLELTNIETNEVVWIGEKKIAKYIKN
;
A
#
# COMPACT_ATOMS: atom_id res chain seq x y z
N MET A 1 54.67 -35.42 -26.15
CA MET A 1 54.52 -34.24 -25.30
C MET A 1 53.17 -33.49 -25.47
N MET A 2 52.59 -33.44 -26.66
CA MET A 2 51.31 -32.70 -26.92
C MET A 2 50.06 -33.25 -26.21
N LYS A 3 49.90 -34.57 -26.05
CA LYS A 3 48.70 -35.17 -25.44
C LYS A 3 48.53 -34.90 -23.93
N ARG A 4 49.65 -34.70 -23.20
CA ARG A 4 49.63 -34.44 -21.75
C ARG A 4 49.21 -33.00 -21.40
N ASN A 5 49.54 -32.04 -22.25
CA ASN A 5 49.15 -30.65 -22.07
C ASN A 5 47.68 -30.41 -22.44
N LEU A 6 47.11 -31.19 -23.36
CA LEU A 6 45.70 -31.10 -23.72
C LEU A 6 44.77 -31.55 -22.57
N LEU A 7 45.22 -32.57 -21.79
CA LEU A 7 44.46 -33.06 -20.63
C LEU A 7 44.40 -32.04 -19.47
N PHE A 8 45.48 -31.27 -19.28
CA PHE A 8 45.49 -30.21 -18.26
C PHE A 8 44.64 -29.00 -18.64
N ILE A 9 44.54 -28.65 -19.93
CA ILE A 9 43.71 -27.55 -20.41
C ILE A 9 42.23 -27.90 -20.27
N THR A 10 41.81 -29.11 -20.61
CA THR A 10 40.42 -29.57 -20.44
C THR A 10 40.02 -29.69 -18.97
N ALA A 11 40.90 -30.10 -18.05
CA ALA A 11 40.66 -30.17 -16.63
C ALA A 11 40.50 -28.77 -16.01
N PHE A 12 41.29 -27.76 -16.46
CA PHE A 12 41.21 -26.40 -15.99
C PHE A 12 39.94 -25.66 -16.47
N THR A 13 39.53 -25.90 -17.74
CA THR A 13 38.29 -25.33 -18.31
C THR A 13 37.04 -25.92 -17.62
N GLY A 14 37.07 -27.19 -17.21
CA GLY A 14 35.97 -27.81 -16.45
C GLY A 14 35.81 -27.24 -15.02
N TYR A 15 36.90 -26.79 -14.38
CA TYR A 15 36.85 -26.24 -13.02
C TYR A 15 36.27 -24.82 -12.95
N VAL A 16 36.43 -24.01 -14.02
CA VAL A 16 35.89 -22.63 -14.08
C VAL A 16 34.37 -22.59 -14.22
N LEU A 17 33.73 -23.64 -14.73
CA LEU A 17 32.27 -23.68 -14.93
C LEU A 17 31.45 -23.96 -13.66
N PHE A 18 32.08 -24.29 -12.53
CA PHE A 18 31.41 -24.53 -11.25
C PHE A 18 31.38 -23.34 -10.28
N ILE A 19 31.72 -22.10 -10.73
CA ILE A 19 31.44 -20.91 -9.96
C ILE A 19 29.95 -20.62 -10.11
N ALA A 20 29.10 -21.45 -9.51
CA ALA A 20 27.69 -21.21 -9.40
C ALA A 20 27.49 -19.96 -8.54
N CYS A 21 26.74 -18.96 -9.05
CA CYS A 21 26.26 -17.83 -8.28
C CYS A 21 25.51 -18.33 -7.05
N ASN A 22 26.15 -18.37 -5.90
CA ASN A 22 25.52 -18.66 -4.63
C ASN A 22 24.68 -17.42 -4.23
N ARG A 23 23.36 -17.49 -4.44
CA ARG A 23 22.45 -16.46 -3.91
C ARG A 23 22.38 -16.64 -2.39
N HIS A 24 22.85 -15.64 -1.67
CA HIS A 24 22.69 -15.58 -0.23
C HIS A 24 21.46 -14.73 0.10
N VAL A 25 20.53 -15.27 0.88
CA VAL A 25 19.33 -14.56 1.35
C VAL A 25 19.46 -14.36 2.85
N THR A 26 19.48 -13.11 3.28
CA THR A 26 19.46 -12.73 4.69
C THR A 26 18.13 -12.05 5.02
N ARG A 27 17.55 -12.38 6.16
CA ARG A 27 16.39 -11.66 6.69
C ARG A 27 16.87 -10.37 7.34
N ILE A 28 16.21 -9.27 7.00
CA ILE A 28 16.41 -7.94 7.60
C ILE A 28 15.16 -7.54 8.37
N ASP A 29 15.27 -6.56 9.27
CA ASP A 29 14.11 -5.99 9.95
C ASP A 29 13.21 -5.28 8.93
N PRO A 30 11.89 -5.55 8.89
CA PRO A 30 10.98 -4.87 7.98
C PRO A 30 10.91 -3.35 8.14
N SER A 31 11.30 -2.81 9.30
CA SER A 31 11.38 -1.37 9.58
C SER A 31 12.66 -0.72 9.06
N GLU A 32 13.67 -1.52 8.69
CA GLU A 32 14.93 -1.02 8.16
C GLU A 32 14.71 -0.34 6.81
N GLN A 33 15.30 0.84 6.64
CA GLN A 33 15.24 1.56 5.37
C GLN A 33 16.23 0.96 4.38
N VAL A 34 15.72 0.31 3.33
CA VAL A 34 16.52 -0.33 2.30
C VAL A 34 16.15 0.23 0.93
N ASP A 35 17.10 0.93 0.29
CA ASP A 35 16.96 1.51 -1.04
C ASP A 35 17.96 0.89 -2.03
N ILE A 36 17.62 -0.27 -2.61
CA ILE A 36 18.52 -0.99 -3.51
C ILE A 36 18.44 -0.48 -4.95
N SER A 37 17.23 -0.28 -5.48
CA SER A 37 17.01 0.02 -6.90
C SER A 37 16.62 1.45 -7.19
N GLY A 38 16.33 2.26 -6.17
CA GLY A 38 15.75 3.58 -6.31
C GLY A 38 14.30 3.58 -6.82
N ARG A 39 13.66 2.41 -6.90
CA ARG A 39 12.22 2.28 -7.19
C ARG A 39 11.41 2.42 -5.92
N TRP A 40 10.08 2.56 -6.10
CA TRP A 40 9.15 2.48 -4.97
C TRP A 40 9.32 1.17 -4.20
N ASN A 41 9.38 1.24 -2.88
CA ASN A 41 9.60 0.09 -2.02
C ASN A 41 8.71 0.13 -0.75
N ASN A 42 8.85 -0.88 0.11
CA ASN A 42 8.09 -0.99 1.36
C ASN A 42 8.28 0.21 2.30
N THR A 43 9.49 0.74 2.40
CA THR A 43 9.78 1.91 3.24
C THR A 43 9.01 3.14 2.76
N ASP A 44 8.95 3.36 1.45
CA ASP A 44 8.18 4.48 0.87
C ASP A 44 6.69 4.34 1.20
N SER A 45 6.13 3.14 0.97
CA SER A 45 4.72 2.85 1.26
C SER A 45 4.37 3.16 2.71
N ARG A 46 5.13 2.62 3.64
CA ARG A 46 4.91 2.81 5.08
C ARG A 46 5.04 4.28 5.50
N LEU A 47 6.14 4.95 5.14
CA LEU A 47 6.39 6.34 5.54
C LEU A 47 5.33 7.29 4.96
N VAL A 48 4.89 7.07 3.72
CA VAL A 48 3.83 7.86 3.11
C VAL A 48 2.49 7.61 3.81
N ALA A 49 2.14 6.34 4.08
CA ALA A 49 0.90 6.01 4.77
C ALA A 49 0.84 6.61 6.18
N GLU A 50 1.92 6.53 6.95
CA GLU A 50 2.03 7.12 8.29
C GLU A 50 1.85 8.66 8.26
N ASP A 51 2.56 9.34 7.36
CA ASP A 51 2.50 10.80 7.25
C ASP A 51 1.12 11.29 6.78
N MET A 52 0.55 10.65 5.75
CA MET A 52 -0.78 10.97 5.24
C MET A 52 -1.87 10.70 6.29
N THR A 53 -1.77 9.60 7.03
CA THR A 53 -2.71 9.29 8.12
C THR A 53 -2.61 10.30 9.26
N LYS A 54 -1.40 10.71 9.62
CA LYS A 54 -1.20 11.76 10.64
C LYS A 54 -1.83 13.08 10.22
N THR A 55 -1.64 13.49 8.97
CA THR A 55 -2.18 14.78 8.48
C THR A 55 -3.70 14.76 8.32
N ILE A 56 -4.29 13.68 7.81
CA ILE A 56 -5.74 13.55 7.68
C ILE A 56 -6.43 13.52 9.05
N LEU A 57 -5.89 12.78 10.02
CA LEU A 57 -6.45 12.71 11.37
C LEU A 57 -6.21 13.99 12.19
N GLY A 58 -5.25 14.81 11.81
CA GLY A 58 -5.01 16.14 12.40
C GLY A 58 -5.85 17.26 11.80
N ALA A 59 -6.53 17.00 10.68
CA ALA A 59 -7.27 18.01 9.95
C ALA A 59 -8.64 18.32 10.57
N LYS A 60 -9.16 19.51 10.27
CA LYS A 60 -10.38 20.09 10.86
C LYS A 60 -11.64 19.26 10.62
N TRP A 61 -11.75 18.56 9.49
CA TRP A 61 -12.93 17.75 9.15
C TRP A 61 -13.32 16.76 10.26
N LEU A 62 -12.33 16.21 10.98
CA LEU A 62 -12.57 15.24 12.04
C LEU A 62 -13.21 15.88 13.27
N THR A 63 -12.74 17.05 13.67
CA THR A 63 -13.33 17.81 14.79
C THR A 63 -14.71 18.34 14.44
N ASP A 64 -14.90 18.80 13.21
CA ASP A 64 -16.21 19.27 12.71
C ASP A 64 -17.24 18.12 12.68
N HIS A 65 -16.84 16.96 12.19
CA HIS A 65 -17.71 15.77 12.21
C HIS A 65 -18.11 15.40 13.64
N MET A 66 -17.15 15.31 14.56
CA MET A 66 -17.43 14.95 15.96
C MET A 66 -18.34 15.97 16.64
N ALA A 67 -18.16 17.25 16.36
CA ALA A 67 -19.03 18.31 16.87
C ALA A 67 -20.47 18.18 16.33
N ALA A 68 -20.62 17.89 15.03
CA ALA A 68 -21.92 17.73 14.38
C ALA A 68 -22.66 16.43 14.76
N LYS A 69 -21.92 15.38 15.15
CA LYS A 69 -22.45 14.05 15.45
C LYS A 69 -22.33 13.65 16.93
N ASN A 70 -22.39 14.63 17.86
CA ASN A 70 -22.37 14.41 19.31
C ASN A 70 -21.18 13.56 19.80
N GLY A 71 -19.99 13.78 19.25
CA GLY A 71 -18.77 13.05 19.61
C GLY A 71 -18.61 11.67 18.94
N GLN A 72 -19.50 11.27 18.06
CA GLN A 72 -19.38 10.02 17.34
C GLN A 72 -18.22 10.05 16.36
N ARG A 73 -17.46 8.97 16.32
CA ARG A 73 -16.35 8.82 15.37
C ARG A 73 -16.88 8.61 13.95
N PRO A 74 -16.31 9.29 12.94
CA PRO A 74 -16.71 9.09 11.55
C PRO A 74 -16.44 7.67 11.09
N VAL A 75 -17.28 7.18 10.20
CA VAL A 75 -17.14 5.90 9.51
C VAL A 75 -16.50 6.14 8.15
N VAL A 76 -15.35 5.52 7.92
CA VAL A 76 -14.54 5.73 6.72
C VAL A 76 -14.38 4.43 5.93
N ILE A 77 -14.44 4.53 4.61
CA ILE A 77 -13.97 3.51 3.67
C ILE A 77 -12.65 3.99 3.08
N VAL A 78 -11.63 3.13 3.06
CA VAL A 78 -10.48 3.34 2.18
C VAL A 78 -10.84 2.71 0.82
N GLY A 79 -11.00 3.56 -0.16
CA GLY A 79 -11.35 3.20 -1.53
C GLY A 79 -10.10 2.88 -2.37
N PHE A 80 -10.19 3.15 -3.68
CA PHE A 80 -9.09 2.84 -4.60
C PHE A 80 -7.99 3.90 -4.52
N VAL A 81 -6.74 3.43 -4.43
CA VAL A 81 -5.57 4.22 -4.78
C VAL A 81 -5.03 3.69 -6.11
N THR A 82 -5.09 4.52 -7.15
CA THR A 82 -4.71 4.12 -8.50
C THR A 82 -3.23 4.36 -8.73
N ASN A 83 -2.50 3.33 -9.11
CA ASN A 83 -1.13 3.51 -9.60
C ASN A 83 -1.15 4.11 -11.01
N LYS A 84 -0.68 5.35 -11.15
CA LYS A 84 -0.45 6.08 -12.39
C LYS A 84 1.04 6.34 -12.63
N SER A 85 1.91 5.69 -11.87
CA SER A 85 3.35 5.78 -12.05
C SER A 85 3.81 4.98 -13.28
N HIS A 86 5.07 5.18 -13.68
CA HIS A 86 5.70 4.38 -14.73
C HIS A 86 6.23 3.01 -14.24
N GLU A 87 6.02 2.69 -12.97
CA GLU A 87 6.46 1.43 -12.34
C GLU A 87 5.25 0.59 -11.93
N HIS A 88 5.46 -0.72 -11.83
CA HIS A 88 4.48 -1.58 -11.19
C HIS A 88 4.55 -1.40 -9.68
N ILE A 89 3.60 -0.63 -9.12
CA ILE A 89 3.43 -0.45 -7.68
C ILE A 89 2.15 -1.16 -7.27
N GLU A 90 2.26 -2.07 -6.31
CA GLU A 90 1.09 -2.74 -5.72
C GLU A 90 0.40 -1.79 -4.74
N ALA A 91 -0.54 -1.01 -5.26
CA ALA A 91 -1.22 0.03 -4.48
C ALA A 91 -2.06 -0.54 -3.32
N GLU A 92 -2.44 -1.82 -3.37
CA GLU A 92 -3.17 -2.46 -2.28
C GLU A 92 -2.31 -2.56 -1.01
N THR A 93 -0.99 -2.77 -1.13
CA THR A 93 -0.09 -2.75 0.03
C THR A 93 -0.13 -1.39 0.74
N PHE A 94 -0.03 -0.30 -0.03
CA PHE A 94 -0.16 1.06 0.51
C PHE A 94 -1.53 1.29 1.17
N VAL A 95 -2.63 0.84 0.54
CA VAL A 95 -3.99 0.92 1.12
C VAL A 95 -4.03 0.19 2.47
N LYS A 96 -3.39 -0.97 2.59
CA LYS A 96 -3.33 -1.73 3.86
C LYS A 96 -2.57 -0.99 4.95
N ASP A 97 -1.48 -0.31 4.62
CA ASP A 97 -0.73 0.52 5.58
C ASP A 97 -1.61 1.67 6.11
N VAL A 98 -2.40 2.31 5.23
CA VAL A 98 -3.36 3.36 5.62
C VAL A 98 -4.49 2.80 6.50
N GLU A 99 -5.11 1.67 6.10
CA GLU A 99 -6.14 0.99 6.89
C GLU A 99 -5.64 0.63 8.30
N GLN A 100 -4.42 0.07 8.39
CA GLN A 100 -3.78 -0.27 9.65
C GLN A 100 -3.58 0.95 10.54
N SER A 101 -3.10 2.05 9.96
CA SER A 101 -2.87 3.30 10.67
C SER A 101 -4.18 3.91 11.19
N PHE A 102 -5.26 3.86 10.40
CA PHE A 102 -6.59 4.30 10.83
C PHE A 102 -7.14 3.49 12.00
N ILE A 103 -7.05 2.16 11.94
CA ILE A 103 -7.50 1.28 13.02
C ILE A 103 -6.69 1.52 14.29
N THR A 104 -5.37 1.63 14.17
CA THR A 104 -4.45 1.87 15.30
C THR A 104 -4.72 3.21 15.99
N SER A 105 -5.10 4.24 15.22
CA SER A 105 -5.41 5.57 15.76
C SER A 105 -6.65 5.59 16.65
N GLN A 106 -7.59 4.69 16.45
CA GLN A 106 -8.91 4.62 17.07
C GLN A 106 -9.75 5.90 16.95
N ARG A 107 -9.38 6.82 16.06
CA ARG A 107 -10.08 8.10 15.86
C ARG A 107 -11.21 8.03 14.84
N VAL A 108 -11.19 7.02 13.99
CA VAL A 108 -12.20 6.72 12.98
C VAL A 108 -12.69 5.29 13.13
N ARG A 109 -13.84 4.97 12.52
CA ARG A 109 -14.35 3.61 12.38
C ARG A 109 -14.15 3.19 10.93
N LEU A 110 -13.41 2.10 10.70
CA LEU A 110 -13.19 1.59 9.35
C LEU A 110 -14.21 0.53 9.00
N VAL A 111 -14.80 0.59 7.82
CA VAL A 111 -15.69 -0.42 7.25
C VAL A 111 -15.17 -0.90 5.90
N GLN A 112 -15.46 -2.15 5.57
CA GLN A 112 -15.04 -2.73 4.31
C GLN A 112 -15.78 -2.09 3.13
N GLY A 113 -15.05 -1.86 2.05
CA GLY A 113 -15.56 -1.41 0.76
C GLY A 113 -15.36 -2.44 -0.35
N GLY A 114 -15.87 -2.12 -1.55
CA GLY A 114 -15.62 -2.88 -2.78
C GLY A 114 -15.86 -4.39 -2.65
N LYS A 115 -15.00 -5.18 -3.26
CA LYS A 115 -15.11 -6.64 -3.34
C LYS A 115 -15.22 -7.32 -1.97
N LYS A 116 -14.48 -6.86 -0.97
CA LYS A 116 -14.55 -7.44 0.38
C LYS A 116 -15.92 -7.27 1.04
N ARG A 117 -16.60 -6.15 0.80
CA ARG A 117 -17.98 -5.95 1.24
C ARG A 117 -18.94 -6.93 0.54
N GLU A 118 -18.74 -7.17 -0.74
CA GLU A 118 -19.55 -8.13 -1.51
C GLU A 118 -19.36 -9.55 -0.99
N GLU A 119 -18.14 -9.96 -0.69
CA GLU A 119 -17.83 -11.26 -0.06
C GLU A 119 -18.51 -11.41 1.30
N LEU A 120 -18.52 -10.35 2.14
CA LEU A 120 -19.24 -10.37 3.42
C LEU A 120 -20.76 -10.45 3.24
N ARG A 121 -21.31 -9.85 2.18
CA ARG A 121 -22.74 -9.97 1.86
C ARG A 121 -23.10 -11.36 1.37
N ALA A 122 -22.23 -11.98 0.57
CA ALA A 122 -22.39 -13.36 0.13
C ALA A 122 -22.35 -14.32 1.34
N GLU A 123 -21.42 -14.13 2.27
CA GLU A 123 -21.37 -14.91 3.52
C GLU A 123 -22.63 -14.74 4.37
N LYS A 124 -23.16 -13.51 4.50
CA LYS A 124 -24.42 -13.29 5.21
C LYS A 124 -25.60 -14.00 4.53
N ALA A 125 -25.61 -14.06 3.20
CA ALA A 125 -26.63 -14.79 2.46
C ALA A 125 -26.55 -16.29 2.70
N ASP A 126 -25.34 -16.85 2.73
CA ASP A 126 -25.11 -18.25 3.05
C ASP A 126 -25.60 -18.60 4.47
N GLN A 127 -25.32 -17.74 5.45
CA GLN A 127 -25.79 -17.91 6.83
C GLN A 127 -27.33 -17.97 6.97
N GLN A 128 -28.08 -17.28 6.11
CA GLN A 128 -29.55 -17.35 6.14
C GLN A 128 -30.06 -18.76 5.81
N THR A 129 -29.29 -19.55 5.08
CA THR A 129 -29.66 -20.89 4.64
C THR A 129 -29.05 -22.00 5.51
N ASN A 130 -27.81 -21.80 5.93
CA ASN A 130 -26.98 -22.85 6.50
C ASN A 130 -26.65 -22.68 7.99
N ALA A 131 -26.86 -21.47 8.57
CA ALA A 131 -26.60 -21.25 9.99
C ALA A 131 -27.86 -21.37 10.85
N THR A 132 -27.67 -21.60 12.15
CA THR A 132 -28.78 -21.57 13.10
C THR A 132 -29.35 -20.17 13.27
N VAL A 133 -30.67 -20.05 13.54
CA VAL A 133 -31.36 -18.75 13.71
C VAL A 133 -30.69 -17.86 14.76
N SER A 134 -30.12 -18.46 15.81
CA SER A 134 -29.44 -17.73 16.89
C SER A 134 -28.04 -17.20 16.50
N SER A 135 -27.38 -17.81 15.51
CA SER A 135 -26.02 -17.46 15.10
C SER A 135 -25.93 -16.61 13.82
N MET A 136 -26.95 -16.68 12.94
CA MET A 136 -26.94 -15.94 11.68
C MET A 136 -26.94 -14.43 11.86
N LYS A 137 -26.26 -13.72 10.94
CA LYS A 137 -26.18 -12.25 10.94
C LYS A 137 -27.29 -11.65 10.09
N LYS A 138 -27.93 -10.60 10.61
CA LYS A 138 -29.07 -9.96 9.94
C LYS A 138 -28.59 -9.15 8.72
N PHE A 139 -29.37 -9.19 7.64
CA PHE A 139 -29.25 -8.26 6.53
C PHE A 139 -29.67 -6.84 6.93
N GLY A 140 -29.18 -5.82 6.19
CA GLY A 140 -29.56 -4.42 6.40
C GLY A 140 -29.01 -3.77 7.67
N MET A 141 -28.15 -4.47 8.41
CA MET A 141 -27.49 -3.95 9.63
C MET A 141 -26.05 -3.50 9.38
N GLU A 142 -25.70 -3.22 8.11
CA GLU A 142 -24.37 -2.70 7.79
C GLU A 142 -24.24 -1.24 8.23
N GLN A 143 -23.09 -0.91 8.81
CA GLN A 143 -22.76 0.47 9.10
C GLN A 143 -22.47 1.20 7.80
N GLY A 144 -23.23 2.24 7.50
CA GLY A 144 -22.94 3.15 6.38
C GLY A 144 -21.64 3.94 6.64
N ALA A 145 -20.90 4.23 5.58
CA ALA A 145 -19.74 5.09 5.68
C ALA A 145 -20.16 6.57 5.48
N ASP A 146 -19.55 7.44 6.29
CA ASP A 146 -19.71 8.90 6.15
C ASP A 146 -18.76 9.44 5.08
N TYR A 147 -17.57 8.84 4.97
CA TYR A 147 -16.50 9.32 4.09
C TYR A 147 -15.84 8.20 3.31
N ILE A 148 -15.32 8.54 2.12
CA ILE A 148 -14.46 7.68 1.32
C ILE A 148 -13.11 8.36 1.09
N LEU A 149 -12.00 7.63 1.34
CA LEU A 149 -10.65 8.04 1.03
C LEU A 149 -10.22 7.40 -0.29
N GLN A 150 -9.81 8.20 -1.25
CA GLN A 150 -9.37 7.74 -2.56
C GLN A 150 -8.13 8.51 -3.01
N GLY A 151 -7.42 8.02 -4.03
CA GLY A 151 -6.26 8.75 -4.51
C GLY A 151 -5.49 8.11 -5.64
N SER A 152 -4.27 8.61 -5.84
CA SER A 152 -3.36 8.09 -6.86
C SER A 152 -1.90 8.23 -6.46
N ILE A 153 -1.07 7.33 -6.99
CA ILE A 153 0.39 7.38 -6.96
C ILE A 153 0.86 7.73 -8.37
N ASN A 154 1.51 8.87 -8.52
CA ASN A 154 2.06 9.37 -9.78
C ASN A 154 3.59 9.36 -9.70
N SER A 155 4.27 9.40 -10.85
CA SER A 155 5.72 9.58 -10.90
C SER A 155 6.17 10.42 -12.09
N ILE A 156 7.26 11.14 -11.88
CA ILE A 156 7.98 11.88 -12.91
C ILE A 156 9.43 11.39 -12.91
N VAL A 157 9.94 11.02 -14.07
CA VAL A 157 11.31 10.57 -14.24
C VAL A 157 12.07 11.59 -15.04
N ASP A 158 13.19 12.05 -14.49
CA ASP A 158 14.19 12.86 -15.19
C ASP A 158 15.50 12.08 -15.24
N SER A 159 16.07 11.91 -16.44
CA SER A 159 17.28 11.11 -16.63
C SER A 159 18.21 11.73 -17.67
N HIS A 160 19.49 11.81 -17.33
CA HIS A 160 20.55 12.22 -18.25
C HIS A 160 21.83 11.41 -18.03
N LYS A 161 22.31 10.75 -19.08
CA LYS A 161 23.49 9.85 -19.04
C LYS A 161 23.33 8.77 -17.95
N ARG A 162 24.18 8.80 -16.91
CA ARG A 162 24.20 7.84 -15.79
C ARG A 162 23.48 8.37 -14.55
N LYS A 163 22.71 9.45 -14.67
CA LYS A 163 21.97 10.05 -13.57
C LYS A 163 20.48 9.96 -13.84
N LYS A 164 19.73 9.58 -12.85
CA LYS A 164 18.26 9.51 -12.91
C LYS A 164 17.69 10.01 -11.59
N VAL A 165 16.66 10.85 -11.66
CA VAL A 165 15.83 11.22 -10.51
C VAL A 165 14.43 10.72 -10.79
N THR A 166 13.83 10.02 -9.83
CA THR A 166 12.43 9.64 -9.86
C THR A 166 11.72 10.37 -8.74
N TYR A 167 10.73 11.20 -9.11
CA TYR A 167 9.81 11.82 -8.18
C TYR A 167 8.53 10.99 -8.13
N TYR A 168 8.11 10.60 -6.93
CA TYR A 168 6.80 10.02 -6.69
C TYR A 168 5.94 11.05 -5.98
N GLN A 169 4.68 11.13 -6.36
CA GLN A 169 3.70 11.99 -5.73
C GLN A 169 2.45 11.16 -5.43
N VAL A 170 2.14 11.04 -4.15
CA VAL A 170 0.91 10.41 -3.68
C VAL A 170 -0.06 11.51 -3.33
N ASN A 171 -1.25 11.45 -3.91
CA ASN A 171 -2.36 12.35 -3.62
C ASN A 171 -3.51 11.51 -3.05
N LEU A 172 -4.06 11.94 -1.91
CA LEU A 172 -5.25 11.36 -1.31
C LEU A 172 -6.30 12.44 -1.09
N GLU A 173 -7.56 12.08 -1.26
CA GLU A 173 -8.72 12.93 -1.04
C GLU A 173 -9.74 12.20 -0.17
N LEU A 174 -10.26 12.90 0.84
CA LEU A 174 -11.35 12.43 1.68
C LEU A 174 -12.62 13.15 1.27
N THR A 175 -13.60 12.39 0.80
CA THR A 175 -14.88 12.94 0.33
C THR A 175 -16.02 12.50 1.23
N ASN A 176 -16.87 13.43 1.62
CA ASN A 176 -18.15 13.15 2.28
C ASN A 176 -19.10 12.49 1.26
N ILE A 177 -19.58 11.27 1.60
CA ILE A 177 -20.41 10.47 0.68
C ILE A 177 -21.81 11.06 0.50
N GLU A 178 -22.33 11.75 1.53
CA GLU A 178 -23.67 12.34 1.48
C GLU A 178 -23.71 13.62 0.64
N THR A 179 -22.68 14.48 0.78
CA THR A 179 -22.67 15.82 0.13
C THR A 179 -21.78 15.89 -1.11
N ASN A 180 -20.94 14.87 -1.36
CA ASN A 180 -19.87 14.88 -2.37
C ASN A 180 -18.80 15.96 -2.13
N GLU A 181 -18.74 16.53 -0.96
CA GLU A 181 -17.76 17.55 -0.60
C GLU A 181 -16.42 16.91 -0.28
N VAL A 182 -15.34 17.42 -0.87
CA VAL A 182 -13.97 17.04 -0.53
C VAL A 182 -13.57 17.79 0.72
N VAL A 183 -13.50 17.10 1.85
CA VAL A 183 -13.24 17.68 3.16
C VAL A 183 -11.76 17.72 3.54
N TRP A 184 -10.94 16.98 2.82
CA TRP A 184 -9.48 16.97 2.99
C TRP A 184 -8.77 16.49 1.74
N ILE A 185 -7.66 17.14 1.42
CA ILE A 185 -6.71 16.71 0.39
C ILE A 185 -5.32 16.66 1.01
N GLY A 186 -4.60 15.59 0.75
CA GLY A 186 -3.21 15.42 1.15
C GLY A 186 -2.30 15.07 -0.02
N GLU A 187 -1.09 15.58 0.04
CA GLU A 187 -0.03 15.30 -0.92
C GLU A 187 1.24 14.90 -0.18
N LYS A 188 1.91 13.83 -0.65
CA LYS A 188 3.26 13.47 -0.22
C LYS A 188 4.15 13.23 -1.42
N LYS A 189 5.34 13.86 -1.41
CA LYS A 189 6.35 13.70 -2.44
C LYS A 189 7.57 12.97 -1.89
N ILE A 190 8.13 12.08 -2.71
CA ILE A 190 9.41 11.40 -2.49
C ILE A 190 10.27 11.64 -3.73
N ALA A 191 11.55 11.93 -3.54
CA ALA A 191 12.53 12.03 -4.62
C ALA A 191 13.65 11.02 -4.39
N LYS A 192 13.94 10.19 -5.41
CA LYS A 192 15.04 9.23 -5.37
C LYS A 192 16.05 9.56 -6.47
N TYR A 193 17.29 9.79 -6.06
CA TYR A 193 18.40 10.02 -6.97
C TYR A 193 19.21 8.74 -7.17
N ILE A 194 19.38 8.34 -8.43
CA ILE A 194 20.09 7.14 -8.84
C ILE A 194 21.27 7.57 -9.69
N LYS A 195 22.47 7.08 -9.34
CA LYS A 195 23.71 7.27 -10.08
C LYS A 195 24.28 5.89 -10.41
N ASN A 196 24.38 5.55 -11.71
CA ASN A 196 24.99 4.33 -12.21
C ASN A 196 26.46 4.58 -12.61
#